data_e3eec554136bc03d881c1f81b544fe1a
#
_entry.id   e3eec554136bc03d881c1f81b544fe1a
#
_cell.length_a   1.000
_cell.length_b   1.000
_cell.length_c   1.000
_cell.angle_alpha   90.00
_cell.angle_beta   90.00
_cell.angle_gamma   90.00
#
_symmetry.space_group_name_H-M   'P 1'
#
loop_
_entity.id
_entity.type
_entity.pdbx_description
1 polymer ?
#
loop_
_entity_poly.entity_id
_entity_poly.type
_entity_poly.pdbx_seq_one_letter_code
_entity_poly.pdbx_strand_id
1 'polypeptide(L)'
;MTPAADDPALGTNATELWVAPGETTTIHKCKNLDLVKKVLIANKEVAFEVLDEGTTLKVTAPSGLANGDYDITLVDGNGVQFPGGTIKVTTEARPSMENTIWEGEFAVTWSTPFDALKDTFLSKVKAGTILRVYVDGNGQGTAATSWWNNILTGKGDPERGDITVDGPATWKFELTDLSIQLLTEQNGLLLVGDGYTVKKVTIE
;
A
#
# COMPACT_ATOMS: atom_id res chain seq x y z
N MET A 1 -5.43 -7.18 -28.78
CA MET A 1 -6.90 -7.09 -28.68
C MET A 1 -7.19 -6.18 -27.52
N THR A 2 -7.99 -5.13 -27.68
CA THR A 2 -8.35 -4.26 -26.55
C THR A 2 -9.43 -5.01 -25.76
N PRO A 3 -9.28 -5.19 -24.43
CA PRO A 3 -10.29 -5.86 -23.62
C PRO A 3 -11.65 -5.16 -23.74
N ALA A 4 -12.72 -5.95 -23.84
CA ALA A 4 -14.07 -5.41 -23.75
C ALA A 4 -14.35 -4.94 -22.30
N ALA A 5 -15.35 -4.08 -22.09
CA ALA A 5 -15.68 -3.55 -20.78
C ALA A 5 -16.05 -4.65 -19.76
N ASP A 6 -16.54 -5.78 -20.26
CA ASP A 6 -16.99 -6.91 -19.46
C ASP A 6 -15.94 -8.03 -19.33
N ASP A 7 -14.74 -7.86 -19.89
CA ASP A 7 -13.68 -8.85 -19.78
C ASP A 7 -13.03 -8.79 -18.39
N PRO A 8 -12.59 -9.93 -17.83
CA PRO A 8 -11.81 -9.93 -16.58
C PRO A 8 -10.46 -9.25 -16.80
N ALA A 9 -10.09 -8.40 -15.86
CA ALA A 9 -8.84 -7.67 -15.94
C ALA A 9 -8.22 -7.49 -14.56
N LEU A 10 -6.89 -7.57 -14.48
CA LEU A 10 -6.13 -7.25 -13.27
C LEU A 10 -5.90 -5.74 -13.14
N GLY A 11 -5.73 -5.32 -11.90
CA GLY A 11 -5.39 -3.94 -11.59
C GLY A 11 -3.99 -3.56 -12.07
N THR A 12 -3.76 -2.27 -12.22
CA THR A 12 -2.47 -1.74 -12.72
C THR A 12 -1.28 -2.10 -11.86
N ASN A 13 -1.49 -2.41 -10.58
CA ASN A 13 -0.42 -2.85 -9.67
C ASN A 13 0.06 -4.29 -9.95
N ALA A 14 -0.59 -5.04 -10.83
CA ALA A 14 -0.14 -6.39 -11.20
C ALA A 14 1.28 -6.40 -11.77
N THR A 15 1.68 -5.36 -12.49
CA THR A 15 3.02 -5.22 -13.07
C THR A 15 4.09 -4.75 -12.09
N GLU A 16 3.68 -4.33 -10.89
CA GLU A 16 4.57 -3.83 -9.84
C GLU A 16 4.76 -4.84 -8.71
N LEU A 17 4.15 -6.02 -8.83
CA LEU A 17 4.17 -7.02 -7.78
C LEU A 17 5.47 -7.81 -7.78
N TRP A 18 5.99 -8.02 -6.60
CA TRP A 18 7.10 -8.89 -6.28
C TRP A 18 6.62 -9.98 -5.35
N VAL A 19 6.87 -11.23 -5.71
CA VAL A 19 6.46 -12.39 -4.92
C VAL A 19 7.55 -13.45 -4.95
N ALA A 20 7.83 -14.08 -3.82
CA ALA A 20 8.76 -15.21 -3.81
C ALA A 20 8.09 -16.46 -4.39
N PRO A 21 8.87 -17.38 -5.00
CA PRO A 21 8.35 -18.67 -5.43
C PRO A 21 7.62 -19.40 -4.32
N GLY A 22 6.39 -19.81 -4.54
CA GLY A 22 5.53 -20.48 -3.55
C GLY A 22 4.76 -19.54 -2.61
N GLU A 23 5.06 -18.25 -2.61
CA GLU A 23 4.37 -17.28 -1.77
C GLU A 23 3.12 -16.70 -2.45
N THR A 24 2.25 -16.12 -1.64
CA THR A 24 0.98 -15.54 -2.07
C THR A 24 1.06 -14.03 -2.07
N THR A 25 0.49 -13.41 -3.11
CA THR A 25 0.36 -11.96 -3.21
C THR A 25 -1.08 -11.55 -3.54
N THR A 26 -1.40 -10.29 -3.34
CA THR A 26 -2.73 -9.72 -3.57
C THR A 26 -2.70 -8.61 -4.61
N ILE A 27 -3.58 -8.68 -5.59
CA ILE A 27 -3.74 -7.71 -6.67
C ILE A 27 -5.07 -7.00 -6.47
N HIS A 28 -5.04 -5.69 -6.30
CA HIS A 28 -6.21 -4.85 -6.09
C HIS A 28 -6.65 -4.14 -7.37
N LYS A 29 -7.85 -3.55 -7.33
CA LYS A 29 -8.45 -2.78 -8.44
C LYS A 29 -8.63 -3.61 -9.71
N CYS A 30 -8.90 -4.89 -9.55
CA CYS A 30 -9.28 -5.79 -10.64
C CYS A 30 -10.74 -5.56 -11.07
N LYS A 31 -11.14 -6.20 -12.18
CA LYS A 31 -12.51 -6.13 -12.69
C LYS A 31 -12.98 -7.51 -13.13
N ASN A 32 -14.27 -7.80 -12.90
CA ASN A 32 -14.97 -8.96 -13.41
C ASN A 32 -14.30 -10.32 -13.12
N LEU A 33 -13.60 -10.41 -11.96
CA LEU A 33 -12.89 -11.63 -11.58
C LEU A 33 -13.82 -12.79 -11.22
N ASP A 34 -15.10 -12.55 -10.98
CA ASP A 34 -16.13 -13.57 -10.79
C ASP A 34 -16.29 -14.49 -11.99
N LEU A 35 -15.93 -14.03 -13.20
CA LEU A 35 -15.89 -14.81 -14.42
C LEU A 35 -14.70 -15.77 -14.49
N VAL A 36 -13.63 -15.51 -13.74
CA VAL A 36 -12.37 -16.28 -13.79
C VAL A 36 -12.55 -17.63 -13.10
N LYS A 37 -12.14 -18.70 -13.80
CA LYS A 37 -12.16 -20.08 -13.29
C LYS A 37 -10.76 -20.66 -13.12
N LYS A 38 -9.77 -20.09 -13.80
CA LYS A 38 -8.35 -20.46 -13.64
C LYS A 38 -7.46 -19.23 -13.77
N VAL A 39 -6.36 -19.26 -13.06
CA VAL A 39 -5.26 -18.30 -13.19
C VAL A 39 -4.01 -19.09 -13.55
N LEU A 40 -3.28 -18.63 -14.57
CA LEU A 40 -2.00 -19.21 -14.96
C LEU A 40 -0.90 -18.19 -14.72
N ILE A 41 0.22 -18.65 -14.17
CA ILE A 41 1.49 -17.91 -14.12
C ILE A 41 2.54 -18.75 -14.81
N ALA A 42 3.26 -18.19 -15.78
CA ALA A 42 4.18 -18.95 -16.64
C ALA A 42 3.53 -20.18 -17.29
N ASN A 43 2.28 -20.06 -17.75
CA ASN A 43 1.45 -21.13 -18.31
C ASN A 43 1.17 -22.31 -17.34
N LYS A 44 1.39 -22.15 -16.05
CA LYS A 44 1.05 -23.12 -15.02
C LYS A 44 -0.17 -22.65 -14.24
N GLU A 45 -1.14 -23.53 -14.08
CA GLU A 45 -2.31 -23.28 -13.24
C GLU A 45 -1.88 -23.11 -11.78
N VAL A 46 -2.38 -22.06 -11.12
CA VAL A 46 -2.02 -21.70 -9.76
C VAL A 46 -3.24 -21.56 -8.89
N ALA A 47 -3.03 -21.70 -7.56
CA ALA A 47 -4.07 -21.44 -6.59
C ALA A 47 -4.38 -19.94 -6.53
N PHE A 48 -5.66 -19.61 -6.49
CA PHE A 48 -6.13 -18.23 -6.40
C PHE A 48 -7.45 -18.13 -5.60
N GLU A 49 -7.72 -16.93 -5.12
CA GLU A 49 -8.95 -16.58 -4.43
C GLU A 49 -9.41 -15.20 -4.92
N VAL A 50 -10.69 -15.08 -5.24
CA VAL A 50 -11.31 -13.81 -5.64
C VAL A 50 -12.00 -13.22 -4.42
N LEU A 51 -11.70 -11.98 -4.10
CA LEU A 51 -12.21 -11.24 -2.96
C LEU A 51 -12.89 -9.95 -3.41
N ASP A 52 -13.58 -9.29 -2.47
CA ASP A 52 -14.19 -7.97 -2.65
C ASP A 52 -15.07 -7.87 -3.91
N GLU A 53 -15.97 -8.85 -4.08
CA GLU A 53 -16.93 -8.89 -5.20
C GLU A 53 -16.26 -8.81 -6.58
N GLY A 54 -15.13 -9.51 -6.74
CA GLY A 54 -14.43 -9.58 -8.03
C GLY A 54 -13.44 -8.46 -8.31
N THR A 55 -13.10 -7.65 -7.32
CA THR A 55 -12.16 -6.53 -7.48
C THR A 55 -10.77 -6.78 -6.91
N THR A 56 -10.58 -7.89 -6.20
CA THR A 56 -9.30 -8.28 -5.61
C THR A 56 -8.98 -9.72 -5.93
N LEU A 57 -7.75 -9.98 -6.41
CA LEU A 57 -7.22 -11.32 -6.66
C LEU A 57 -6.08 -11.63 -5.69
N LYS A 58 -6.24 -12.71 -4.95
CA LYS A 58 -5.15 -13.31 -4.18
C LYS A 58 -4.63 -14.51 -4.97
N VAL A 59 -3.33 -14.56 -5.23
CA VAL A 59 -2.74 -15.57 -6.11
C VAL A 59 -1.40 -16.06 -5.57
N THR A 60 -1.13 -17.35 -5.73
CA THR A 60 0.11 -17.99 -5.24
C THR A 60 1.04 -18.28 -6.43
N ALA A 61 2.28 -17.77 -6.37
CA ALA A 61 3.27 -18.06 -7.38
C ALA A 61 3.74 -19.51 -7.33
N PRO A 62 3.98 -20.18 -8.47
CA PRO A 62 4.53 -21.54 -8.47
C PRO A 62 5.88 -21.61 -7.75
N SER A 63 6.07 -22.59 -6.88
CA SER A 63 7.28 -22.76 -6.06
C SER A 63 8.55 -23.10 -6.85
N GLY A 64 8.42 -23.60 -8.06
CA GLY A 64 9.55 -24.03 -8.89
C GLY A 64 9.96 -23.03 -9.98
N LEU A 65 9.52 -21.75 -9.89
CA LEU A 65 9.95 -20.71 -10.83
C LEU A 65 11.31 -20.14 -10.42
N ALA A 66 12.15 -19.91 -11.41
CA ALA A 66 13.36 -19.10 -11.23
C ALA A 66 13.00 -17.61 -11.03
N ASN A 67 13.96 -16.81 -10.58
CA ASN A 67 13.77 -15.36 -10.55
C ASN A 67 13.54 -14.83 -11.96
N GLY A 68 12.49 -14.03 -12.16
CA GLY A 68 12.14 -13.48 -13.47
C GLY A 68 10.74 -12.87 -13.50
N ASP A 69 10.41 -12.28 -14.64
CA ASP A 69 9.11 -11.73 -14.93
C ASP A 69 8.28 -12.77 -15.68
N TYR A 70 7.05 -13.00 -15.25
CA TYR A 70 6.16 -14.02 -15.78
C TYR A 70 4.78 -13.45 -16.10
N ASP A 71 4.24 -13.86 -17.22
CA ASP A 71 2.88 -13.47 -17.62
C ASP A 71 1.84 -14.16 -16.72
N ILE A 72 0.83 -13.38 -16.37
CA ILE A 72 -0.39 -13.86 -15.74
C ILE A 72 -1.45 -13.96 -16.83
N THR A 73 -2.14 -15.10 -16.86
CA THR A 73 -3.29 -15.30 -17.76
C THR A 73 -4.51 -15.67 -16.93
N LEU A 74 -5.61 -14.97 -17.17
CA LEU A 74 -6.91 -15.28 -16.59
C LEU A 74 -7.69 -16.15 -17.59
N VAL A 75 -8.41 -17.15 -17.10
CA VAL A 75 -9.22 -18.03 -17.96
C VAL A 75 -10.63 -18.07 -17.42
N ASP A 76 -11.62 -17.81 -18.28
CA ASP A 76 -13.03 -17.87 -17.91
C ASP A 76 -13.61 -19.29 -17.93
N GLY A 77 -14.91 -19.39 -17.64
CA GLY A 77 -15.63 -20.66 -17.64
C GLY A 77 -15.78 -21.32 -19.02
N ASN A 78 -15.56 -20.58 -20.11
CA ASN A 78 -15.62 -21.05 -21.49
C ASN A 78 -14.21 -21.42 -22.04
N GLY A 79 -13.17 -21.24 -21.21
CA GLY A 79 -11.78 -21.46 -21.61
C GLY A 79 -11.16 -20.31 -22.41
N VAL A 80 -11.81 -19.15 -22.46
CA VAL A 80 -11.24 -17.95 -23.08
C VAL A 80 -10.14 -17.38 -22.19
N GLN A 81 -9.01 -17.04 -22.80
CA GLN A 81 -7.85 -16.52 -22.11
C GLN A 81 -7.76 -14.99 -22.23
N PHE A 82 -7.52 -14.33 -21.11
CA PHE A 82 -7.34 -12.89 -21.02
C PHE A 82 -5.96 -12.57 -20.44
N PRO A 83 -5.21 -11.62 -21.00
CA PRO A 83 -3.93 -11.23 -20.48
C PRO A 83 -4.10 -10.51 -19.12
N GLY A 84 -3.43 -11.01 -18.09
CA GLY A 84 -3.46 -10.44 -16.73
C GLY A 84 -2.26 -9.51 -16.41
N GLY A 85 -1.37 -9.29 -17.39
CA GLY A 85 -0.12 -8.54 -17.13
C GLY A 85 1.01 -9.45 -16.69
N THR A 86 2.03 -8.85 -16.05
CA THR A 86 3.29 -9.52 -15.68
C THR A 86 3.50 -9.42 -14.17
N ILE A 87 3.96 -10.50 -13.56
CA ILE A 87 4.37 -10.55 -12.15
C ILE A 87 5.85 -10.89 -12.06
N LYS A 88 6.57 -10.20 -11.17
CA LYS A 88 7.96 -10.53 -10.87
C LYS A 88 8.04 -11.57 -9.77
N VAL A 89 8.54 -12.74 -10.10
CA VAL A 89 8.81 -13.81 -9.14
C VAL A 89 10.29 -13.76 -8.78
N THR A 90 10.60 -13.53 -7.51
CA THR A 90 11.98 -13.40 -7.05
C THR A 90 12.11 -13.62 -5.55
N THR A 91 13.25 -14.16 -5.12
CA THR A 91 13.66 -14.25 -3.72
C THR A 91 14.39 -13.00 -3.25
N GLU A 92 14.68 -12.07 -4.14
CA GLU A 92 15.29 -10.80 -3.79
C GLU A 92 14.30 -9.92 -3.05
N ALA A 93 14.77 -9.16 -2.08
CA ALA A 93 13.95 -8.17 -1.43
C ALA A 93 13.54 -7.08 -2.44
N ARG A 94 12.24 -6.73 -2.44
CA ARG A 94 11.77 -5.61 -3.26
C ARG A 94 12.59 -4.38 -2.92
N PRO A 95 13.17 -3.67 -3.90
CA PRO A 95 13.80 -2.39 -3.63
C PRO A 95 12.82 -1.46 -2.93
N SER A 96 13.28 -0.77 -1.90
CA SER A 96 12.46 0.24 -1.27
C SER A 96 12.12 1.32 -2.31
N MET A 97 10.84 1.53 -2.56
CA MET A 97 10.34 2.63 -3.40
C MET A 97 10.05 3.87 -2.57
N GLU A 98 10.52 3.89 -1.34
CA GLU A 98 10.36 5.01 -0.44
C GLU A 98 11.03 6.26 -0.99
N ASN A 99 10.24 7.30 -1.14
CA ASN A 99 10.73 8.63 -1.43
C ASN A 99 10.77 9.43 -0.13
N THR A 100 11.99 9.82 0.30
CA THR A 100 12.17 10.65 1.50
C THR A 100 11.64 12.05 1.22
N ILE A 101 10.67 12.49 2.01
CA ILE A 101 10.06 13.83 1.93
C ILE A 101 10.52 14.74 3.07
N TRP A 102 11.06 14.16 4.12
CA TRP A 102 11.72 14.89 5.21
C TRP A 102 12.71 13.97 5.96
N GLU A 103 13.83 14.54 6.40
CA GLU A 103 14.82 13.87 7.23
C GLU A 103 15.47 14.88 8.16
N GLY A 104 15.69 14.49 9.42
CA GLY A 104 16.27 15.35 10.45
C GLY A 104 16.08 14.78 11.85
N GLU A 105 16.12 15.65 12.83
CA GLU A 105 15.80 15.33 14.23
C GLU A 105 14.83 16.37 14.78
N PHE A 106 13.59 15.98 15.02
CA PHE A 106 12.57 16.86 15.56
C PHE A 106 11.93 16.23 16.79
N ALA A 107 12.24 16.78 17.97
CA ALA A 107 11.64 16.34 19.22
C ALA A 107 10.19 16.84 19.31
N VAL A 108 9.25 15.90 19.42
CA VAL A 108 7.82 16.18 19.52
C VAL A 108 7.38 16.25 20.96
N THR A 109 6.62 17.29 21.27
CA THR A 109 5.90 17.45 22.54
C THR A 109 4.47 17.90 22.25
N TRP A 110 3.57 17.77 23.22
CA TRP A 110 2.19 18.26 23.08
C TRP A 110 2.10 19.77 22.74
N SER A 111 3.08 20.54 23.13
CA SER A 111 3.15 21.98 22.82
C SER A 111 3.91 22.31 21.53
N THR A 112 4.67 21.35 21.01
CA THR A 112 5.50 21.53 19.83
C THR A 112 5.34 20.31 18.92
N PRO A 113 4.21 20.20 18.20
CA PRO A 113 4.00 19.13 17.23
C PRO A 113 4.92 19.30 16.02
N PHE A 114 5.23 18.19 15.36
CA PHE A 114 5.97 18.24 14.11
C PHE A 114 5.04 18.74 12.97
N ASP A 115 5.39 19.87 12.39
CA ASP A 115 4.63 20.53 11.32
C ASP A 115 5.47 20.85 10.06
N ALA A 116 6.67 20.28 9.96
CA ALA A 116 7.63 20.63 8.92
C ALA A 116 7.18 20.29 7.49
N LEU A 117 6.23 19.38 7.36
CA LEU A 117 5.71 18.96 6.05
C LEU A 117 4.45 19.73 5.64
N LYS A 118 3.55 19.98 6.58
CA LYS A 118 2.22 20.58 6.31
C LYS A 118 1.55 19.91 5.10
N ASP A 119 1.31 20.69 4.05
CA ASP A 119 0.65 20.27 2.80
C ASP A 119 1.62 20.04 1.64
N THR A 120 2.93 20.29 1.83
CA THR A 120 3.92 20.33 0.73
C THR A 120 4.07 19.01 -0.03
N PHE A 121 3.70 17.89 0.57
CA PHE A 121 3.79 16.56 -0.03
C PHE A 121 2.48 16.11 -0.69
N LEU A 122 1.36 16.79 -0.46
CA LEU A 122 0.03 16.35 -0.94
C LEU A 122 -0.06 16.24 -2.46
N SER A 123 0.68 17.05 -3.20
CA SER A 123 0.75 16.95 -4.65
C SER A 123 1.43 15.67 -5.17
N LYS A 124 2.11 14.94 -4.30
CA LYS A 124 2.89 13.73 -4.63
C LYS A 124 2.19 12.44 -4.19
N VAL A 125 1.04 12.54 -3.54
CA VAL A 125 0.33 11.39 -2.98
C VAL A 125 -1.02 11.17 -3.64
N LYS A 126 -1.49 9.95 -3.57
CA LYS A 126 -2.82 9.51 -4.00
C LYS A 126 -3.34 8.46 -3.01
N ALA A 127 -4.60 8.10 -3.09
CA ALA A 127 -5.13 6.98 -2.31
C ALA A 127 -4.31 5.71 -2.55
N GLY A 128 -3.96 5.03 -1.46
CA GLY A 128 -3.06 3.88 -1.45
C GLY A 128 -1.58 4.22 -1.27
N THR A 129 -1.19 5.50 -1.23
CA THR A 129 0.17 5.92 -0.83
C THR A 129 0.39 5.58 0.64
N ILE A 130 1.50 4.93 0.95
CA ILE A 130 1.93 4.66 2.33
C ILE A 130 2.82 5.80 2.82
N LEU A 131 2.34 6.51 3.82
CA LEU A 131 3.15 7.46 4.59
C LEU A 131 3.86 6.72 5.72
N ARG A 132 5.20 6.76 5.75
CA ARG A 132 6.00 6.18 6.84
C ARG A 132 6.67 7.27 7.64
N VAL A 133 6.56 7.15 8.95
CA VAL A 133 7.20 8.05 9.91
C VAL A 133 8.16 7.24 10.76
N TYR A 134 9.43 7.54 10.66
CA TYR A 134 10.48 6.93 11.47
C TYR A 134 10.68 7.77 12.73
N VAL A 135 10.48 7.15 13.87
CA VAL A 135 10.53 7.79 15.18
C VAL A 135 11.46 7.04 16.11
N ASP A 136 11.92 7.73 17.17
CA ASP A 136 12.71 7.15 18.23
C ASP A 136 12.40 7.87 19.54
N GLY A 137 12.37 7.16 20.65
CA GLY A 137 12.10 7.73 21.96
C GLY A 137 11.28 6.83 22.88
N ASN A 138 10.74 7.41 23.94
CA ASN A 138 9.82 6.73 24.87
C ASN A 138 8.62 7.66 25.12
N GLY A 139 7.53 7.40 24.43
CA GLY A 139 6.38 8.27 24.48
C GLY A 139 5.20 7.73 23.68
N GLN A 140 4.37 8.66 23.26
CA GLN A 140 3.19 8.33 22.48
C GLN A 140 2.87 9.44 21.49
N GLY A 141 2.20 9.09 20.40
CA GLY A 141 1.76 10.06 19.43
C GLY A 141 0.94 9.48 18.31
N THR A 142 0.51 10.33 17.40
CA THR A 142 -0.23 9.94 16.20
C THR A 142 -0.06 10.98 15.09
N ALA A 143 -0.55 10.64 13.89
CA ALA A 143 -0.65 11.56 12.79
C ALA A 143 -2.03 12.23 12.78
N ALA A 144 -2.05 13.54 12.62
CA ALA A 144 -3.25 14.35 12.63
C ALA A 144 -3.18 15.44 11.55
N THR A 145 -4.30 16.10 11.30
CA THR A 145 -4.35 17.35 10.54
C THR A 145 -3.89 18.53 11.40
N SER A 146 -3.64 19.70 10.80
CA SER A 146 -3.35 20.92 11.57
C SER A 146 -4.50 21.37 12.47
N TRP A 147 -5.68 20.82 12.34
CA TRP A 147 -6.81 21.03 13.25
C TRP A 147 -6.90 19.94 14.34
N TRP A 148 -5.84 19.14 14.51
CA TRP A 148 -5.76 18.07 15.49
C TRP A 148 -6.77 16.92 15.28
N ASN A 149 -7.33 16.79 14.10
CA ASN A 149 -8.12 15.63 13.74
C ASN A 149 -7.18 14.52 13.24
N ASN A 150 -7.32 13.32 13.79
CA ASN A 150 -6.54 12.18 13.32
C ASN A 150 -6.79 11.93 11.84
N ILE A 151 -5.75 11.60 11.11
CA ILE A 151 -5.91 11.15 9.72
C ILE A 151 -6.54 9.76 9.68
N LEU A 152 -7.45 9.58 8.73
CA LEU A 152 -8.12 8.31 8.52
C LEU A 152 -7.28 7.46 7.58
N THR A 153 -6.77 6.36 8.07
CA THR A 153 -5.85 5.52 7.30
C THR A 153 -6.54 4.40 6.55
N GLY A 154 -7.82 4.15 6.81
CA GLY A 154 -8.55 3.18 6.04
C GLY A 154 -9.68 2.50 6.79
N LYS A 155 -10.40 1.66 6.08
CA LYS A 155 -11.46 0.85 6.63
C LYS A 155 -10.86 -0.21 7.55
N GLY A 156 -11.32 -0.25 8.80
CA GLY A 156 -10.85 -1.23 9.76
C GLY A 156 -9.58 -0.84 10.48
N ASP A 157 -9.17 0.41 10.35
CA ASP A 157 -8.13 0.93 11.21
C ASP A 157 -8.48 0.66 12.66
N PRO A 158 -7.47 0.21 13.41
CA PRO A 158 -7.63 0.16 14.85
C PRO A 158 -8.04 1.53 15.32
N GLU A 159 -8.87 1.52 16.32
CA GLU A 159 -9.22 2.70 17.05
C GLU A 159 -8.04 3.65 17.09
N ARG A 160 -8.26 4.85 16.63
CA ARG A 160 -7.28 5.91 16.57
C ARG A 160 -6.87 6.28 17.98
N GLY A 161 -6.04 5.47 18.53
CA GLY A 161 -5.34 5.72 19.76
C GLY A 161 -3.98 6.32 19.48
N ASP A 162 -3.38 6.90 20.47
CA ASP A 162 -1.97 7.24 20.42
C ASP A 162 -1.16 5.98 20.20
N ILE A 163 -0.20 6.07 19.30
CA ILE A 163 0.75 4.99 19.02
C ILE A 163 1.87 5.11 20.05
N THR A 164 2.10 4.05 20.81
CA THR A 164 3.20 4.00 21.77
C THR A 164 4.53 3.90 21.03
N VAL A 165 5.53 4.68 21.50
CA VAL A 165 6.92 4.62 21.05
C VAL A 165 7.76 4.08 22.19
N ASP A 166 8.52 3.01 21.93
CA ASP A 166 9.47 2.40 22.86
C ASP A 166 10.73 2.03 22.05
N GLY A 167 11.64 3.00 21.94
CA GLY A 167 12.79 2.93 21.07
C GLY A 167 12.48 3.23 19.59
N PRO A 168 13.41 2.87 18.68
CA PRO A 168 13.22 3.10 17.25
C PRO A 168 12.00 2.37 16.70
N ALA A 169 11.11 3.10 16.04
CA ALA A 169 9.88 2.56 15.45
C ALA A 169 9.56 3.21 14.09
N THR A 170 8.70 2.54 13.33
CA THR A 170 8.18 3.08 12.07
C THR A 170 6.67 3.00 12.08
N TRP A 171 6.02 4.15 12.04
CA TRP A 171 4.58 4.23 11.87
C TRP A 171 4.25 4.16 10.37
N LYS A 172 3.16 3.48 10.02
CA LYS A 172 2.68 3.34 8.65
C LYS A 172 1.23 3.77 8.58
N PHE A 173 0.96 4.69 7.68
CA PHE A 173 -0.38 5.18 7.40
C PHE A 173 -0.66 5.03 5.90
N GLU A 174 -1.64 4.22 5.54
CA GLU A 174 -2.15 4.18 4.18
C GLU A 174 -3.09 5.37 3.98
N LEU A 175 -2.75 6.26 3.05
CA LEU A 175 -3.56 7.42 2.75
C LEU A 175 -4.76 7.01 1.90
N THR A 176 -5.95 7.34 2.38
CA THR A 176 -7.21 7.19 1.64
C THR A 176 -7.60 8.50 0.97
N ASP A 177 -8.58 8.48 0.06
CA ASP A 177 -9.14 9.72 -0.48
C ASP A 177 -9.62 10.64 0.63
N LEU A 178 -10.24 10.09 1.68
CA LEU A 178 -10.71 10.87 2.82
C LEU A 178 -9.56 11.47 3.64
N SER A 179 -8.48 10.73 3.90
CA SER A 179 -7.32 11.29 4.61
C SER A 179 -6.65 12.42 3.79
N ILE A 180 -6.52 12.25 2.48
CA ILE A 180 -5.98 13.29 1.60
C ILE A 180 -6.89 14.53 1.57
N GLN A 181 -8.20 14.33 1.49
CA GLN A 181 -9.18 15.42 1.57
C GLN A 181 -9.05 16.18 2.89
N LEU A 182 -9.04 15.47 4.03
CA LEU A 182 -8.91 16.09 5.35
C LEU A 182 -7.58 16.86 5.49
N LEU A 183 -6.47 16.29 5.05
CA LEU A 183 -5.18 16.97 5.07
C LEU A 183 -5.19 18.24 4.22
N THR A 184 -5.86 18.21 3.08
CA THR A 184 -5.99 19.38 2.19
C THR A 184 -6.85 20.46 2.82
N GLU A 185 -8.03 20.10 3.34
CA GLU A 185 -8.99 21.05 3.89
C GLU A 185 -8.55 21.66 5.23
N GLN A 186 -7.71 20.94 5.98
CA GLN A 186 -7.31 21.27 7.34
C GLN A 186 -5.82 21.60 7.47
N ASN A 187 -5.24 22.21 6.44
CA ASN A 187 -3.88 22.77 6.42
C ASN A 187 -2.74 21.79 6.69
N GLY A 188 -2.90 20.51 6.28
CA GLY A 188 -1.83 19.56 6.21
C GLY A 188 -1.60 18.71 7.46
N LEU A 189 -0.45 18.06 7.48
CA LEU A 189 -0.07 17.02 8.43
C LEU A 189 0.62 17.61 9.67
N LEU A 190 0.18 17.15 10.84
CA LEU A 190 0.92 17.22 12.10
C LEU A 190 1.25 15.80 12.59
N LEU A 191 2.42 15.64 13.21
CA LEU A 191 2.68 14.53 14.10
C LEU A 191 2.63 15.07 15.52
N VAL A 192 1.67 14.57 16.28
CA VAL A 192 1.34 15.07 17.62
C VAL A 192 1.69 14.06 18.68
N GLY A 193 1.94 14.50 19.90
CA GLY A 193 2.28 13.61 21.01
C GLY A 193 3.36 14.16 21.90
N ASP A 194 4.06 13.29 22.60
CA ASP A 194 5.14 13.62 23.52
C ASP A 194 6.15 12.49 23.67
N GLY A 195 7.41 12.84 23.98
CA GLY A 195 8.45 11.87 24.33
C GLY A 195 9.08 11.13 23.16
N TYR A 196 8.92 11.60 21.91
CA TYR A 196 9.58 11.00 20.76
C TYR A 196 10.19 12.03 19.82
N THR A 197 11.11 11.56 19.00
CA THR A 197 11.79 12.34 17.97
C THR A 197 11.46 11.77 16.61
N VAL A 198 11.00 12.61 15.68
CA VAL A 198 10.86 12.26 14.27
C VAL A 198 12.24 12.30 13.62
N LYS A 199 12.62 11.23 12.94
CA LYS A 199 13.92 11.09 12.26
C LYS A 199 13.80 11.20 10.75
N LYS A 200 12.75 10.66 10.16
CA LYS A 200 12.53 10.65 8.73
C LYS A 200 11.06 10.44 8.42
N VAL A 201 10.61 11.02 7.32
CA VAL A 201 9.28 10.76 6.75
C VAL A 201 9.43 10.41 5.27
N THR A 202 8.79 9.34 4.85
CA THR A 202 8.80 8.85 3.46
C THR A 202 7.40 8.60 2.95
N ILE A 203 7.25 8.58 1.64
CA ILE A 203 6.06 8.12 0.93
C ILE A 203 6.42 7.01 -0.07
N GLU A 204 5.54 6.02 -0.23
CA GLU A 204 5.65 4.93 -1.20
C GLU A 204 4.32 4.65 -1.89
#